data_fc99304dba238ee523de06473eb2b38d
#
_entry.id   fc99304dba238ee523de06473eb2b38d
#
_cell.length_a   1.000
_cell.length_b   1.000
_cell.length_c   1.000
_cell.angle_alpha   90.00
_cell.angle_beta   90.00
_cell.angle_gamma   90.00
#
_symmetry.space_group_name_H-M   'P 1'
#
loop_
_entity.id
_entity.type
_entity.pdbx_description
1 polymer ?
#
loop_
_entity_poly.entity_id
_entity_poly.type
_entity_poly.pdbx_seq_one_letter_code
_entity_poly.pdbx_strand_id
1 'polypeptide(L)'
;MVDETDYFEDVNLEQLENLIDFLIENLRDKDTVVRWSAAKGIGRITGRLDLDMADDVVSAILSLFSPNESEATWHGGCLTIAELSRRGLLLTSRLYEVFPIILKALLFDLDQGNYSLGANVRDSACYIAWAFARAYEPEVLLPYVTELSQNLVIASIFDREVNCRRAASAAFQEHVGR
;
A
#
# COMPACT_ATOMS: atom_id res chain seq x y z
N MET A 1 1.69 -19.21 -35.14
CA MET A 1 2.27 -18.48 -34.01
C MET A 1 1.73 -17.06 -34.18
N VAL A 2 0.64 -16.74 -33.50
CA VAL A 2 0.02 -15.41 -33.54
C VAL A 2 0.88 -14.57 -32.61
N ASP A 3 1.39 -13.45 -33.11
CA ASP A 3 2.24 -12.53 -32.36
C ASP A 3 1.40 -11.90 -31.23
N GLU A 4 1.75 -12.16 -29.97
CA GLU A 4 1.03 -11.60 -28.81
C GLU A 4 1.19 -10.08 -28.66
N THR A 5 1.99 -9.44 -29.49
CA THR A 5 2.24 -7.99 -29.49
C THR A 5 1.11 -7.18 -30.12
N ASP A 6 0.23 -7.80 -30.91
CA ASP A 6 -0.81 -7.10 -31.71
C ASP A 6 -2.09 -6.76 -30.92
N TYR A 7 -2.26 -7.25 -29.67
CA TYR A 7 -3.48 -7.01 -28.88
C TYR A 7 -3.51 -5.70 -28.07
N PHE A 8 -2.38 -4.96 -28.00
CA PHE A 8 -2.30 -3.75 -27.18
C PHE A 8 -2.29 -2.43 -27.97
N GLU A 9 -2.26 -2.47 -29.29
CA GLU A 9 -2.28 -1.25 -30.13
C GLU A 9 -3.62 -0.52 -30.16
N ASP A 10 -4.71 -1.15 -29.71
CA ASP A 10 -6.08 -0.56 -29.72
C ASP A 10 -6.58 -0.12 -28.34
N VAL A 11 -5.78 -0.17 -27.27
CA VAL A 11 -6.21 0.37 -25.98
C VAL A 11 -6.15 1.90 -26.05
N ASN A 12 -7.31 2.53 -26.12
CA ASN A 12 -7.40 3.98 -26.01
C ASN A 12 -6.82 4.43 -24.66
N LEU A 13 -5.69 5.14 -24.68
CA LEU A 13 -5.00 5.62 -23.49
C LEU A 13 -5.93 6.38 -22.55
N GLU A 14 -6.82 7.20 -23.10
CA GLU A 14 -7.87 7.92 -22.35
C GLU A 14 -8.80 6.98 -21.58
N GLN A 15 -9.17 5.84 -22.19
CA GLN A 15 -10.01 4.85 -21.50
C GLN A 15 -9.26 4.15 -20.36
N LEU A 16 -7.95 3.93 -20.53
CA LEU A 16 -7.10 3.34 -19.51
C LEU A 16 -6.91 4.30 -18.32
N GLU A 17 -6.64 5.57 -18.58
CA GLU A 17 -6.57 6.62 -17.58
C GLU A 17 -7.89 6.73 -16.79
N ASN A 18 -9.01 6.82 -17.49
CA ASN A 18 -10.34 6.86 -16.87
C ASN A 18 -10.62 5.64 -15.98
N LEU A 19 -10.16 4.46 -16.39
CA LEU A 19 -10.31 3.24 -15.59
C LEU A 19 -9.43 3.29 -14.32
N ILE A 20 -8.20 3.78 -14.43
CA ILE A 20 -7.30 3.94 -13.28
C ILE A 20 -7.91 4.96 -12.30
N ASP A 21 -8.37 6.11 -12.78
CA ASP A 21 -9.00 7.14 -11.96
C ASP A 21 -10.26 6.60 -11.26
N PHE A 22 -11.09 5.85 -11.98
CA PHE A 22 -12.24 5.17 -11.38
C PHE A 22 -11.84 4.22 -10.25
N LEU A 23 -10.76 3.44 -10.43
CA LEU A 23 -10.27 2.55 -9.39
C LEU A 23 -9.68 3.32 -8.19
N ILE A 24 -8.96 4.42 -8.45
CA ILE A 24 -8.42 5.29 -7.39
C ILE A 24 -9.55 5.90 -6.57
N GLU A 25 -10.64 6.35 -7.20
CA GLU A 25 -11.80 6.85 -6.47
C GLU A 25 -12.43 5.77 -5.58
N ASN A 26 -12.47 4.52 -6.04
CA ASN A 26 -12.99 3.40 -5.24
C ASN A 26 -12.08 2.98 -4.06
N LEU A 27 -10.85 3.49 -3.99
CA LEU A 27 -10.03 3.35 -2.77
C LEU A 27 -10.59 4.15 -1.59
N ARG A 28 -11.48 5.09 -1.85
CA ARG A 28 -12.17 5.92 -0.84
C ARG A 28 -13.50 5.34 -0.38
N ASP A 29 -13.94 4.21 -0.97
CA ASP A 29 -15.23 3.61 -0.67
C ASP A 29 -15.34 3.20 0.80
N LYS A 30 -16.54 3.31 1.36
CA LYS A 30 -16.85 2.88 2.73
C LYS A 30 -16.70 1.37 2.94
N ASP A 31 -16.91 0.58 1.88
CA ASP A 31 -16.83 -0.88 1.92
C ASP A 31 -15.38 -1.34 1.72
N THR A 32 -14.89 -2.10 2.68
CA THR A 32 -13.54 -2.69 2.64
C THR A 32 -13.33 -3.61 1.45
N VAL A 33 -14.35 -4.35 1.02
CA VAL A 33 -14.26 -5.27 -0.13
C VAL A 33 -14.04 -4.48 -1.44
N VAL A 34 -14.70 -3.33 -1.56
CA VAL A 34 -14.50 -2.44 -2.71
C VAL A 34 -13.09 -1.90 -2.73
N ARG A 35 -12.58 -1.37 -1.59
CA ARG A 35 -11.19 -0.88 -1.49
C ARG A 35 -10.16 -1.96 -1.85
N TRP A 36 -10.34 -3.19 -1.34
CA TRP A 36 -9.47 -4.32 -1.68
C TRP A 36 -9.51 -4.66 -3.16
N SER A 37 -10.69 -4.67 -3.76
CA SER A 37 -10.88 -4.98 -5.19
C SER A 37 -10.21 -3.92 -6.06
N ALA A 38 -10.39 -2.65 -5.71
CA ALA A 38 -9.77 -1.52 -6.38
C ALA A 38 -8.23 -1.59 -6.30
N ALA A 39 -7.65 -1.79 -5.11
CA ALA A 39 -6.22 -1.93 -4.92
C ALA A 39 -5.61 -3.06 -5.76
N LYS A 40 -6.27 -4.22 -5.80
CA LYS A 40 -5.84 -5.34 -6.66
C LYS A 40 -5.97 -5.03 -8.14
N GLY A 41 -7.03 -4.32 -8.52
CA GLY A 41 -7.25 -3.84 -9.90
C GLY A 41 -6.11 -2.93 -10.34
N ILE A 42 -5.81 -1.91 -9.56
CA ILE A 42 -4.70 -0.97 -9.80
C ILE A 42 -3.39 -1.75 -9.95
N GLY A 43 -3.03 -2.61 -9.00
CA GLY A 43 -1.79 -3.39 -9.10
C GLY A 43 -1.69 -4.30 -10.33
N ARG A 44 -2.82 -4.78 -10.86
CA ARG A 44 -2.85 -5.59 -12.09
C ARG A 44 -2.66 -4.75 -13.34
N ILE A 45 -3.32 -3.60 -13.41
CA ILE A 45 -3.25 -2.69 -14.55
C ILE A 45 -1.85 -2.07 -14.60
N THR A 46 -1.37 -1.52 -13.49
CA THR A 46 -0.04 -0.91 -13.40
C THR A 46 1.08 -1.86 -13.84
N GLY A 47 0.93 -3.17 -13.57
CA GLY A 47 1.89 -4.18 -14.04
C GLY A 47 1.90 -4.43 -15.57
N ARG A 48 1.06 -3.74 -16.33
CA ARG A 48 1.01 -3.77 -17.80
C ARG A 48 1.41 -2.44 -18.45
N LEU A 49 1.62 -1.41 -17.63
CA LEU A 49 2.07 -0.10 -18.08
C LEU A 49 3.59 -0.08 -18.26
N ASP A 50 4.08 0.88 -19.03
CA ASP A 50 5.50 1.23 -19.01
C ASP A 50 5.90 1.82 -17.64
N LEU A 51 7.21 2.00 -17.45
CA LEU A 51 7.74 2.43 -16.14
C LEU A 51 7.32 3.85 -15.77
N ASP A 52 7.21 4.75 -16.73
CA ASP A 52 6.87 6.15 -16.48
C ASP A 52 5.38 6.25 -16.05
N MET A 53 4.48 5.61 -16.79
CA MET A 53 3.07 5.53 -16.44
C MET A 53 2.84 4.79 -15.12
N ALA A 54 3.60 3.75 -14.84
CA ALA A 54 3.52 3.03 -13.56
C ALA A 54 3.94 3.93 -12.39
N ASP A 55 4.97 4.76 -12.56
CA ASP A 55 5.41 5.71 -11.53
C ASP A 55 4.42 6.87 -11.34
N ASP A 56 3.72 7.30 -12.40
CA ASP A 56 2.61 8.26 -12.30
C ASP A 56 1.45 7.70 -11.45
N VAL A 57 1.12 6.42 -11.61
CA VAL A 57 0.13 5.75 -10.73
C VAL A 57 0.61 5.76 -9.29
N VAL A 58 1.89 5.46 -9.01
CA VAL A 58 2.45 5.55 -7.66
C VAL A 58 2.28 6.96 -7.10
N SER A 59 2.59 8.00 -7.88
CA SER A 59 2.44 9.40 -7.48
C SER A 59 0.99 9.75 -7.14
N ALA A 60 0.03 9.29 -7.94
CA ALA A 60 -1.39 9.46 -7.67
C ALA A 60 -1.82 8.78 -6.36
N ILE A 61 -1.34 7.57 -6.08
CA ILE A 61 -1.61 6.87 -4.82
C ILE A 61 -0.99 7.59 -3.62
N LEU A 62 0.24 8.11 -3.74
CA LEU A 62 0.88 8.85 -2.64
C LEU A 62 0.11 10.13 -2.28
N SER A 63 -0.60 10.75 -3.22
CA SER A 63 -1.44 11.92 -2.97
C SER A 63 -2.63 11.64 -2.03
N LEU A 64 -3.03 10.38 -1.84
CA LEU A 64 -4.11 9.98 -0.93
C LEU A 64 -3.74 10.11 0.56
N PHE A 65 -2.47 10.27 0.89
CA PHE A 65 -2.00 10.29 2.28
C PHE A 65 -1.93 11.72 2.87
N SER A 66 -2.96 12.51 2.59
CA SER A 66 -3.11 13.83 3.22
C SER A 66 -3.68 13.71 4.64
N PRO A 67 -3.28 14.59 5.58
CA PRO A 67 -3.83 14.62 6.93
C PRO A 67 -5.36 14.85 7.00
N ASN A 68 -5.95 15.42 5.96
CA ASN A 68 -7.38 15.70 5.87
C ASN A 68 -8.20 14.57 5.25
N GLU A 69 -7.54 13.52 4.77
CA GLU A 69 -8.21 12.37 4.16
C GLU A 69 -8.78 11.42 5.21
N SER A 70 -9.84 10.71 4.81
CA SER A 70 -10.54 9.78 5.68
C SER A 70 -9.73 8.52 6.01
N GLU A 71 -10.11 7.82 7.08
CA GLU A 71 -9.58 6.48 7.39
C GLU A 71 -9.71 5.51 6.22
N ALA A 72 -10.84 5.56 5.50
CA ALA A 72 -11.08 4.72 4.34
C ALA A 72 -10.06 5.00 3.22
N THR A 73 -9.76 6.28 2.94
CA THR A 73 -8.76 6.69 1.95
C THR A 73 -7.36 6.20 2.32
N TRP A 74 -6.95 6.40 3.58
CA TRP A 74 -5.66 5.91 4.07
C TRP A 74 -5.54 4.40 3.96
N HIS A 75 -6.60 3.67 4.33
CA HIS A 75 -6.64 2.22 4.21
C HIS A 75 -6.51 1.77 2.75
N GLY A 76 -7.29 2.35 1.83
CA GLY A 76 -7.23 2.05 0.40
C GLY A 76 -5.84 2.34 -0.20
N GLY A 77 -5.24 3.47 0.17
CA GLY A 77 -3.87 3.82 -0.20
C GLY A 77 -2.85 2.78 0.29
N CYS A 78 -2.91 2.39 1.57
CA CYS A 78 -2.03 1.37 2.13
C CYS A 78 -2.17 0.02 1.41
N LEU A 79 -3.39 -0.43 1.15
CA LEU A 79 -3.63 -1.67 0.39
C LEU A 79 -2.98 -1.60 -0.99
N THR A 80 -3.08 -0.45 -1.67
CA THR A 80 -2.53 -0.27 -3.00
C THR A 80 -1.00 -0.25 -2.98
N ILE A 81 -0.37 0.45 -2.03
CA ILE A 81 1.09 0.43 -1.87
C ILE A 81 1.59 -1.01 -1.64
N ALA A 82 0.91 -1.80 -0.80
CA ALA A 82 1.28 -3.19 -0.57
C ALA A 82 1.17 -4.04 -1.86
N GLU A 83 0.10 -3.87 -2.64
CA GLU A 83 -0.10 -4.59 -3.91
C GLU A 83 0.93 -4.19 -4.97
N LEU A 84 1.26 -2.90 -5.09
CA LEU A 84 2.31 -2.41 -6.00
C LEU A 84 3.68 -2.95 -5.61
N SER A 85 4.02 -2.92 -4.32
CA SER A 85 5.29 -3.43 -3.80
C SER A 85 5.45 -4.93 -4.07
N ARG A 86 4.43 -5.73 -3.77
CA ARG A 86 4.44 -7.19 -4.03
C ARG A 86 4.66 -7.57 -5.49
N ARG A 87 4.34 -6.65 -6.39
CA ARG A 87 4.49 -6.84 -7.85
C ARG A 87 5.78 -6.26 -8.39
N GLY A 88 6.61 -5.66 -7.54
CA GLY A 88 7.84 -4.99 -7.96
C GLY A 88 7.62 -3.69 -8.73
N LEU A 89 6.45 -3.06 -8.56
CA LEU A 89 6.06 -1.84 -9.28
C LEU A 89 6.37 -0.56 -8.50
N LEU A 90 6.70 -0.66 -7.23
CA LEU A 90 7.17 0.47 -6.44
C LEU A 90 8.71 0.51 -6.48
N LEU A 91 9.24 1.53 -7.16
CA LEU A 91 10.69 1.70 -7.32
C LEU A 91 11.38 1.96 -5.98
N THR A 92 12.62 1.48 -5.84
CA THR A 92 13.44 1.72 -4.63
C THR A 92 13.67 3.20 -4.36
N SER A 93 13.72 4.03 -5.41
CA SER A 93 13.82 5.48 -5.31
C SER A 93 12.64 6.14 -4.61
N ARG A 94 11.47 5.49 -4.57
CA ARG A 94 10.26 6.00 -3.91
C ARG A 94 10.17 5.64 -2.42
N LEU A 95 11.04 4.77 -1.93
CA LEU A 95 10.97 4.30 -0.54
C LEU A 95 11.10 5.44 0.48
N TYR A 96 11.91 6.46 0.20
CA TYR A 96 12.07 7.61 1.09
C TYR A 96 10.78 8.43 1.29
N GLU A 97 9.88 8.41 0.30
CA GLU A 97 8.55 9.03 0.39
C GLU A 97 7.55 8.13 1.14
N VAL A 98 7.64 6.83 0.89
CA VAL A 98 6.67 5.85 1.40
C VAL A 98 6.91 5.50 2.88
N PHE A 99 8.16 5.42 3.33
CA PHE A 99 8.45 5.03 4.71
C PHE A 99 7.82 5.97 5.76
N PRO A 100 7.90 7.29 5.65
CA PRO A 100 7.21 8.18 6.58
C PRO A 100 5.69 7.98 6.61
N ILE A 101 5.10 7.58 5.48
CA ILE A 101 3.67 7.26 5.39
C ILE A 101 3.37 5.98 6.16
N ILE A 102 4.17 4.92 5.98
CA ILE A 102 4.00 3.65 6.70
C ILE A 102 4.07 3.87 8.22
N LEU A 103 5.06 4.63 8.69
CA LEU A 103 5.22 4.91 10.12
C LEU A 103 4.01 5.66 10.68
N LYS A 104 3.50 6.65 9.96
CA LYS A 104 2.25 7.33 10.32
C LYS A 104 1.05 6.38 10.31
N ALA A 105 0.96 5.51 9.31
CA ALA A 105 -0.13 4.56 9.18
C ALA A 105 -0.12 3.49 10.29
N LEU A 106 1.06 3.04 10.75
CA LEU A 106 1.20 2.14 11.90
C LEU A 106 0.69 2.74 13.21
N LEU A 107 0.72 4.07 13.33
CA LEU A 107 0.26 4.81 14.49
C LEU A 107 -1.08 5.52 14.26
N PHE A 108 -1.74 5.23 13.14
CA PHE A 108 -2.95 5.92 12.73
C PHE A 108 -4.08 5.72 13.75
N ASP A 109 -4.60 6.82 14.26
CA ASP A 109 -5.68 6.83 15.23
C ASP A 109 -6.50 8.12 15.12
N LEU A 110 -7.81 7.98 14.84
CA LEU A 110 -8.76 9.08 14.81
C LEU A 110 -9.71 8.95 15.98
N ASP A 111 -9.53 9.80 16.97
CA ASP A 111 -10.42 9.85 18.14
C ASP A 111 -11.80 10.37 17.73
N GLN A 112 -12.84 9.59 18.07
CA GLN A 112 -14.26 9.92 17.89
C GLN A 112 -14.98 10.05 19.25
N GLY A 113 -14.23 10.36 20.30
CA GLY A 113 -14.72 10.52 21.66
C GLY A 113 -14.93 9.19 22.38
N ASN A 114 -15.98 8.43 22.06
CA ASN A 114 -16.27 7.14 22.70
C ASN A 114 -15.58 5.94 22.03
N TYR A 115 -15.05 6.11 20.84
CA TYR A 115 -14.32 5.10 20.08
C TYR A 115 -13.28 5.78 19.20
N SER A 116 -12.38 5.02 18.62
CA SER A 116 -11.42 5.54 17.66
C SER A 116 -11.38 4.66 16.42
N LEU A 117 -11.12 5.32 15.28
CA LEU A 117 -10.94 4.70 13.98
C LEU A 117 -9.46 4.55 13.67
N GLY A 118 -9.10 3.56 12.86
CA GLY A 118 -7.74 3.40 12.37
C GLY A 118 -7.22 1.97 12.36
N ALA A 119 -7.98 1.01 12.89
CA ALA A 119 -7.57 -0.38 12.90
C ALA A 119 -7.25 -0.91 11.49
N ASN A 120 -8.09 -0.60 10.51
CA ASN A 120 -7.87 -1.02 9.13
C ASN A 120 -6.59 -0.41 8.54
N VAL A 121 -6.30 0.85 8.86
CA VAL A 121 -5.08 1.53 8.39
C VAL A 121 -3.85 0.90 9.02
N ARG A 122 -3.85 0.66 10.35
CA ARG A 122 -2.72 0.02 11.04
C ARG A 122 -2.48 -1.41 10.56
N ASP A 123 -3.54 -2.18 10.33
CA ASP A 123 -3.45 -3.54 9.78
C ASP A 123 -2.85 -3.53 8.37
N SER A 124 -3.33 -2.64 7.48
CA SER A 124 -2.80 -2.52 6.13
C SER A 124 -1.38 -1.95 6.08
N ALA A 125 -0.98 -1.11 7.04
CA ALA A 125 0.41 -0.68 7.20
C ALA A 125 1.33 -1.86 7.54
N CYS A 126 0.89 -2.78 8.39
CA CYS A 126 1.60 -4.04 8.64
C CYS A 126 1.70 -4.90 7.37
N TYR A 127 0.66 -4.90 6.53
CA TYR A 127 0.69 -5.59 5.24
C TYR A 127 1.71 -4.96 4.28
N ILE A 128 1.86 -3.63 4.26
CA ILE A 128 2.94 -2.99 3.49
C ILE A 128 4.31 -3.45 4.01
N ALA A 129 4.52 -3.41 5.32
CA ALA A 129 5.78 -3.84 5.93
C ALA A 129 6.11 -5.30 5.57
N TRP A 130 5.12 -6.21 5.64
CA TRP A 130 5.27 -7.59 5.20
C TRP A 130 5.61 -7.70 3.71
N ALA A 131 4.95 -6.91 2.86
CA ALA A 131 5.21 -6.89 1.42
C ALA A 131 6.63 -6.40 1.10
N PHE A 132 7.11 -5.41 1.84
CA PHE A 132 8.47 -4.88 1.68
C PHE A 132 9.53 -5.92 2.00
N ALA A 133 9.39 -6.66 3.09
CA ALA A 133 10.30 -7.75 3.42
C ALA A 133 10.43 -8.78 2.29
N ARG A 134 9.37 -8.94 1.49
CA ARG A 134 9.33 -9.91 0.39
C ARG A 134 9.76 -9.34 -0.96
N ALA A 135 9.60 -8.04 -1.16
CA ALA A 135 9.80 -7.38 -2.45
C ALA A 135 11.22 -6.82 -2.63
N TYR A 136 11.88 -6.45 -1.52
CA TYR A 136 13.19 -5.78 -1.58
C TYR A 136 14.27 -6.61 -0.92
N GLU A 137 15.49 -6.45 -1.41
CA GLU A 137 16.68 -7.01 -0.77
C GLU A 137 16.94 -6.32 0.58
N PRO A 138 17.48 -7.05 1.58
CA PRO A 138 17.72 -6.50 2.93
C PRO A 138 18.55 -5.21 2.94
N GLU A 139 19.53 -5.09 2.04
CA GLU A 139 20.40 -3.93 1.91
C GLU A 139 19.65 -2.65 1.54
N VAL A 140 18.59 -2.78 0.73
CA VAL A 140 17.71 -1.67 0.32
C VAL A 140 16.90 -1.15 1.51
N LEU A 141 16.48 -2.06 2.40
CA LEU A 141 15.67 -1.72 3.57
C LEU A 141 16.50 -1.29 4.78
N LEU A 142 17.81 -1.53 4.77
CA LEU A 142 18.70 -1.27 5.91
C LEU A 142 18.58 0.14 6.53
N PRO A 143 18.43 1.23 5.73
CA PRO A 143 18.26 2.57 6.29
C PRO A 143 17.00 2.74 7.15
N TYR A 144 15.99 1.91 6.93
CA TYR A 144 14.65 2.04 7.50
C TYR A 144 14.31 0.98 8.53
N VAL A 145 15.08 -0.14 8.58
CA VAL A 145 14.73 -1.33 9.33
C VAL A 145 14.61 -1.07 10.84
N THR A 146 15.46 -0.21 11.41
CA THR A 146 15.46 0.05 12.84
C THR A 146 14.14 0.69 13.30
N GLU A 147 13.72 1.76 12.63
CA GLU A 147 12.49 2.48 12.99
C GLU A 147 11.26 1.64 12.69
N LEU A 148 11.23 0.95 11.53
CA LEU A 148 10.14 0.05 11.18
C LEU A 148 10.00 -1.08 12.20
N SER A 149 11.09 -1.75 12.58
CA SER A 149 11.08 -2.84 13.55
C SER A 149 10.60 -2.39 14.92
N GLN A 150 11.03 -1.24 15.40
CA GLN A 150 10.55 -0.67 16.66
C GLN A 150 9.04 -0.45 16.64
N ASN A 151 8.50 0.14 15.58
CA ASN A 151 7.06 0.38 15.46
C ASN A 151 6.27 -0.93 15.32
N LEU A 152 6.77 -1.92 14.58
CA LEU A 152 6.14 -3.23 14.48
C LEU A 152 6.12 -3.98 15.82
N VAL A 153 7.20 -3.93 16.59
CA VAL A 153 7.25 -4.52 17.94
C VAL A 153 6.25 -3.83 18.86
N ILE A 154 6.22 -2.50 18.88
CA ILE A 154 5.25 -1.74 19.67
C ILE A 154 3.82 -2.12 19.28
N ALA A 155 3.50 -2.15 17.99
CA ALA A 155 2.17 -2.54 17.51
C ALA A 155 1.82 -3.98 17.88
N SER A 156 2.78 -4.93 17.78
CA SER A 156 2.55 -6.34 18.11
C SER A 156 2.22 -6.59 19.58
N ILE A 157 2.66 -5.71 20.48
CA ILE A 157 2.46 -5.86 21.93
C ILE A 157 1.30 -4.99 22.42
N PHE A 158 1.24 -3.75 21.98
CA PHE A 158 0.40 -2.72 22.60
C PHE A 158 -0.81 -2.27 21.77
N ASP A 159 -0.93 -2.67 20.49
CA ASP A 159 -2.13 -2.31 19.73
C ASP A 159 -3.37 -2.88 20.42
N ARG A 160 -4.41 -2.08 20.55
CA ARG A 160 -5.67 -2.51 21.17
C ARG A 160 -6.39 -3.59 20.35
N GLU A 161 -6.18 -3.61 19.02
CA GLU A 161 -6.84 -4.56 18.12
C GLU A 161 -5.99 -5.83 17.92
N VAL A 162 -6.61 -6.98 18.17
CA VAL A 162 -5.94 -8.29 18.04
C VAL A 162 -5.42 -8.53 16.63
N ASN A 163 -6.18 -8.10 15.61
CA ASN A 163 -5.78 -8.28 14.21
C ASN A 163 -4.52 -7.47 13.89
N CYS A 164 -4.45 -6.22 14.35
CA CYS A 164 -3.25 -5.38 14.20
C CYS A 164 -2.03 -6.00 14.90
N ARG A 165 -2.19 -6.52 16.15
CA ARG A 165 -1.08 -7.20 16.84
C ARG A 165 -0.58 -8.41 16.06
N ARG A 166 -1.48 -9.22 15.50
CA ARG A 166 -1.12 -10.40 14.69
C ARG A 166 -0.44 -10.00 13.38
N ALA A 167 -0.97 -9.00 12.68
CA ALA A 167 -0.39 -8.49 11.44
C ALA A 167 1.01 -7.91 11.68
N ALA A 168 1.19 -7.12 12.73
CA ALA A 168 2.50 -6.56 13.11
C ALA A 168 3.52 -7.67 13.46
N SER A 169 3.10 -8.67 14.21
CA SER A 169 3.94 -9.83 14.53
C SER A 169 4.36 -10.60 13.27
N ALA A 170 3.43 -10.84 12.34
CA ALA A 170 3.71 -11.52 11.09
C ALA A 170 4.69 -10.71 10.21
N ALA A 171 4.48 -9.40 10.10
CA ALA A 171 5.36 -8.51 9.37
C ALA A 171 6.78 -8.49 9.98
N PHE A 172 6.90 -8.38 11.30
CA PHE A 172 8.17 -8.40 12.00
C PHE A 172 8.91 -9.73 11.77
N GLN A 173 8.21 -10.85 11.88
CA GLN A 173 8.80 -12.19 11.65
C GLN A 173 9.32 -12.35 10.22
N GLU A 174 8.62 -11.82 9.22
CA GLU A 174 9.07 -11.87 7.81
C GLU A 174 10.39 -11.08 7.64
N HIS A 175 10.54 -9.93 8.28
CA HIS A 175 11.79 -9.14 8.24
C HIS A 175 12.96 -9.84 8.94
N VAL A 176 12.70 -10.55 10.06
CA VAL A 176 13.75 -11.27 10.79
C VAL A 176 14.16 -12.56 10.08
N GLY A 177 13.24 -13.19 9.34
CA GLY A 177 13.48 -14.45 8.65
C GLY A 177 14.25 -14.33 7.33
N ARG A 178 14.57 -13.11 6.91
CA ARG A 178 15.28 -12.82 5.66
C ARG A 178 16.60 -12.11 5.93
#